data_fea8424d96134044a0b9bb6dbbc301e0
#
_entry.id   fea8424d96134044a0b9bb6dbbc301e0
#
_cell.length_a   1.000
_cell.length_b   1.000
_cell.length_c   1.000
_cell.angle_alpha   90.00
_cell.angle_beta   90.00
_cell.angle_gamma   90.00
#
_symmetry.space_group_name_H-M   'P 1'
#
loop_
_entity.id
_entity.type
_entity.pdbx_description
1 polymer ?
#
loop_
_entity_poly.entity_id
_entity_poly.type
_entity_poly.pdbx_seq_one_letter_code
_entity_poly.pdbx_strand_id
1 'polypeptide(L)'
;TDALPEGYTDELEFRNYNRFGGQFLIENINSKSRAVFRSAAVNYHYLMDNYNTTEHTLDIPTKWLFKVQDEDIYTDLKVNYQKSAFGIDSINMVAGDTGTSPSFLQVQFMPKIKSNVGRLFFTVGLNINTNSETRTFTNPTGKTRVYFFPELTADIAIVPSVLAAYAGWTGSLTNNSIWSLKNENSYINTFTNMQATSENRIYAGVKGKITNNLVYNVQAKYLLVDNMALFYRSPLTYASSKGFEVLYDDAQVISLFGEVKLETSIALDIAGFFQYDSYNMKNYAHAYHMPNLKTGIIATYNWKEKIVLTTNFAYVGERTAFDH
;
A
#
# COMPACT_ATOMS: atom_id res chain seq x y z
N THR A 1 6.03 18.53 32.37
CA THR A 1 4.96 17.55 32.67
C THR A 1 3.69 18.35 32.84
N ASP A 2 3.00 18.59 31.71
CA ASP A 2 1.74 19.28 31.71
C ASP A 2 0.69 18.36 32.34
N ALA A 3 0.05 18.82 33.42
CA ALA A 3 -1.00 18.09 34.08
C ALA A 3 -2.19 17.93 33.12
N LEU A 4 -2.73 16.74 33.03
CA LEU A 4 -3.93 16.48 32.23
C LEU A 4 -5.10 17.32 32.79
N PRO A 5 -6.02 17.81 31.92
CA PRO A 5 -7.20 18.58 32.36
C PRO A 5 -8.04 17.79 33.36
N GLU A 6 -8.65 18.48 34.31
CA GLU A 6 -9.61 17.87 35.26
C GLU A 6 -10.74 17.18 34.47
N GLY A 7 -10.97 15.88 34.76
CA GLY A 7 -11.98 15.06 34.09
C GLY A 7 -11.41 14.16 32.99
N TYR A 8 -10.09 14.21 32.74
CA TYR A 8 -9.44 13.29 31.86
C TYR A 8 -9.29 11.91 32.53
N THR A 9 -9.88 10.89 31.95
CA THR A 9 -9.74 9.51 32.43
C THR A 9 -8.78 8.75 31.50
N ASP A 10 -7.90 7.92 32.07
CA ASP A 10 -6.97 7.08 31.31
C ASP A 10 -7.66 6.20 30.26
N GLU A 11 -8.96 5.92 30.43
CA GLU A 11 -9.77 5.18 29.46
C GLU A 11 -9.90 5.87 28.11
N LEU A 12 -9.73 7.20 28.05
CA LEU A 12 -9.73 7.98 26.80
C LEU A 12 -8.39 7.91 26.04
N GLU A 13 -7.33 7.37 26.66
CA GLU A 13 -6.02 7.26 26.01
C GLU A 13 -5.89 6.08 25.04
N PHE A 14 -6.70 5.03 25.22
CA PHE A 14 -6.58 3.80 24.46
C PHE A 14 -7.66 3.68 23.38
N ARG A 15 -7.23 3.73 22.13
CA ARG A 15 -8.09 3.44 21.01
C ARG A 15 -7.99 1.96 20.65
N ASN A 16 -9.07 1.23 20.87
CA ASN A 16 -9.17 -0.19 20.56
C ASN A 16 -9.88 -0.38 19.23
N TYR A 17 -9.29 -1.18 18.35
CA TYR A 17 -9.85 -1.50 17.06
C TYR A 17 -10.21 -2.97 16.98
N ASN A 18 -11.41 -3.25 16.54
CA ASN A 18 -11.86 -4.58 16.17
C ASN A 18 -12.08 -4.63 14.66
N ARG A 19 -11.49 -5.63 14.00
CA ARG A 19 -11.67 -5.82 12.57
C ARG A 19 -12.10 -7.25 12.29
N PHE A 20 -13.21 -7.38 11.59
CA PHE A 20 -13.78 -8.66 11.15
C PHE A 20 -13.77 -8.69 9.63
N GLY A 21 -13.58 -9.86 9.05
CA GLY A 21 -13.60 -9.99 7.60
C GLY A 21 -13.74 -11.41 7.13
N GLY A 22 -14.09 -11.55 5.86
CA GLY A 22 -14.18 -12.82 5.17
C GLY A 22 -13.83 -12.69 3.71
N GLN A 23 -13.36 -13.79 3.14
CA GLN A 23 -13.03 -13.91 1.73
C GLN A 23 -13.75 -15.12 1.13
N PHE A 24 -14.33 -14.90 -0.04
CA PHE A 24 -14.80 -15.98 -0.90
C PHE A 24 -14.03 -15.91 -2.21
N LEU A 25 -13.45 -17.04 -2.64
CA LEU A 25 -12.63 -17.14 -3.84
C LEU A 25 -13.16 -18.24 -4.75
N ILE A 26 -13.30 -17.94 -6.03
CA ILE A 26 -13.56 -18.89 -7.10
C ILE A 26 -12.41 -18.82 -8.09
N GLU A 27 -11.81 -19.95 -8.40
CA GLU A 27 -10.73 -20.06 -9.36
C GLU A 27 -10.96 -21.16 -10.37
N ASN A 28 -10.54 -20.91 -11.61
CA ASN A 28 -10.45 -21.93 -12.62
C ASN A 28 -9.14 -22.71 -12.44
N ILE A 29 -9.22 -23.90 -11.86
CA ILE A 29 -8.08 -24.74 -11.53
C ILE A 29 -7.43 -25.35 -12.79
N ASN A 30 -8.18 -25.48 -13.88
CA ASN A 30 -7.64 -26.08 -15.10
C ASN A 30 -6.85 -25.05 -15.91
N SER A 31 -5.52 -25.08 -15.81
CA SER A 31 -4.62 -24.18 -16.55
C SER A 31 -4.72 -24.31 -18.08
N LYS A 32 -5.18 -25.46 -18.59
CA LYS A 32 -5.41 -25.72 -20.03
C LYS A 32 -6.81 -25.33 -20.50
N SER A 33 -7.67 -24.87 -19.59
CA SER A 33 -9.03 -24.46 -19.92
C SER A 33 -9.01 -23.26 -20.88
N ARG A 34 -9.85 -23.34 -21.93
CA ARG A 34 -10.11 -22.21 -22.82
C ARG A 34 -11.13 -21.22 -22.24
N ALA A 35 -11.60 -21.45 -21.00
CA ALA A 35 -12.53 -20.55 -20.37
C ALA A 35 -11.93 -19.15 -20.22
N VAL A 36 -12.69 -18.13 -20.54
CA VAL A 36 -12.30 -16.73 -20.43
C VAL A 36 -12.14 -16.32 -18.96
N PHE A 37 -13.00 -16.82 -18.09
CA PHE A 37 -12.93 -16.55 -16.64
C PHE A 37 -11.75 -17.29 -16.00
N ARG A 38 -10.96 -16.60 -15.19
CA ARG A 38 -9.81 -17.16 -14.45
C ARG A 38 -10.05 -17.21 -12.96
N SER A 39 -10.41 -16.10 -12.36
CA SER A 39 -10.73 -16.05 -10.93
C SER A 39 -11.60 -14.86 -10.58
N ALA A 40 -12.33 -14.96 -9.48
CA ALA A 40 -13.00 -13.88 -8.81
C ALA A 40 -12.93 -14.07 -7.30
N ALA A 41 -12.76 -12.99 -6.56
CA ALA A 41 -12.89 -13.05 -5.11
C ALA A 41 -13.84 -11.94 -4.63
N VAL A 42 -14.46 -12.16 -3.48
CA VAL A 42 -15.20 -11.16 -2.72
C VAL A 42 -14.56 -11.09 -1.36
N ASN A 43 -13.97 -9.95 -1.04
CA ASN A 43 -13.34 -9.68 0.25
C ASN A 43 -14.17 -8.60 0.95
N TYR A 44 -14.66 -8.90 2.12
CA TYR A 44 -15.39 -7.93 2.94
C TYR A 44 -14.71 -7.80 4.29
N HIS A 45 -14.55 -6.54 4.74
CA HIS A 45 -14.03 -6.23 6.05
C HIS A 45 -14.90 -5.16 6.72
N TYR A 46 -15.10 -5.34 8.00
CA TYR A 46 -15.72 -4.37 8.89
C TYR A 46 -14.77 -4.05 10.02
N LEU A 47 -14.53 -2.76 10.23
CA LEU A 47 -13.72 -2.24 11.33
C LEU A 47 -14.60 -1.37 12.20
N MET A 48 -14.43 -1.49 13.51
CA MET A 48 -15.01 -0.59 14.49
C MET A 48 -14.02 -0.30 15.61
N ASP A 49 -14.16 0.85 16.25
CA ASP A 49 -13.38 1.22 17.43
C ASP A 49 -14.26 1.63 18.60
N ASN A 50 -13.64 1.90 19.75
CA ASN A 50 -14.31 2.33 20.98
C ASN A 50 -14.80 3.79 20.96
N TYR A 51 -14.54 4.54 19.85
CA TYR A 51 -15.05 5.89 19.62
C TYR A 51 -16.20 5.91 18.60
N ASN A 52 -16.86 4.76 18.39
CA ASN A 52 -17.93 4.58 17.40
C ASN A 52 -17.53 4.90 15.97
N THR A 53 -16.22 4.86 15.64
CA THR A 53 -15.77 4.92 14.27
C THR A 53 -15.96 3.58 13.61
N THR A 54 -16.53 3.56 12.42
CA THR A 54 -16.73 2.33 11.65
C THR A 54 -16.20 2.48 10.23
N GLU A 55 -15.71 1.37 9.66
CA GLU A 55 -15.32 1.30 8.26
C GLU A 55 -15.78 -0.02 7.63
N HIS A 56 -16.44 0.08 6.49
CA HIS A 56 -16.80 -1.04 5.65
C HIS A 56 -15.92 -1.01 4.40
N THR A 57 -15.28 -2.12 4.08
CA THR A 57 -14.50 -2.29 2.85
C THR A 57 -14.98 -3.52 2.11
N LEU A 58 -15.38 -3.36 0.85
CA LEU A 58 -15.71 -4.43 -0.07
C LEU A 58 -14.76 -4.37 -1.27
N ASP A 59 -14.09 -5.46 -1.56
CA ASP A 59 -13.11 -5.57 -2.64
C ASP A 59 -13.42 -6.80 -3.50
N ILE A 60 -13.67 -6.57 -4.80
CA ILE A 60 -14.06 -7.62 -5.74
C ILE A 60 -13.08 -7.63 -6.92
N PRO A 61 -11.92 -8.29 -6.77
CA PRO A 61 -11.00 -8.52 -7.87
C PRO A 61 -11.48 -9.69 -8.74
N THR A 62 -11.40 -9.52 -10.06
CA THR A 62 -11.65 -10.56 -11.04
C THR A 62 -10.56 -10.60 -12.09
N LYS A 63 -10.25 -11.79 -12.60
CA LYS A 63 -9.24 -12.00 -13.64
C LYS A 63 -9.85 -12.74 -14.82
N TRP A 64 -9.53 -12.27 -16.00
CA TRP A 64 -10.03 -12.75 -17.26
C TRP A 64 -8.88 -12.97 -18.24
N LEU A 65 -9.06 -13.93 -19.15
CA LEU A 65 -8.12 -14.20 -20.23
C LEU A 65 -8.89 -14.36 -21.54
N PHE A 66 -8.71 -13.42 -22.43
CA PHE A 66 -9.30 -13.43 -23.75
C PHE A 66 -8.24 -13.88 -24.77
N LYS A 67 -8.63 -14.72 -25.71
CA LYS A 67 -7.80 -15.04 -26.86
C LYS A 67 -8.30 -14.28 -28.08
N VAL A 68 -7.41 -13.46 -28.63
CA VAL A 68 -7.69 -12.71 -29.86
C VAL A 68 -6.62 -13.12 -30.88
N GLN A 69 -7.05 -13.86 -31.90
CA GLN A 69 -6.13 -14.57 -32.81
C GLN A 69 -5.20 -15.50 -32.03
N ASP A 70 -3.90 -15.29 -32.06
CA ASP A 70 -2.90 -16.09 -31.37
C ASP A 70 -2.38 -15.41 -30.06
N GLU A 71 -2.89 -14.22 -29.73
CA GLU A 71 -2.44 -13.46 -28.57
C GLU A 71 -3.37 -13.62 -27.36
N ASP A 72 -2.77 -13.75 -26.19
CA ASP A 72 -3.45 -13.82 -24.90
C ASP A 72 -3.57 -12.41 -24.29
N ILE A 73 -4.82 -11.90 -24.17
CA ILE A 73 -5.12 -10.64 -23.50
C ILE A 73 -5.59 -10.92 -22.07
N TYR A 74 -4.75 -10.59 -21.12
CA TYR A 74 -5.07 -10.66 -19.70
C TYR A 74 -5.83 -9.38 -19.29
N THR A 75 -6.90 -9.54 -18.55
CA THR A 75 -7.68 -8.40 -18.07
C THR A 75 -7.98 -8.59 -16.60
N ASP A 76 -7.53 -7.66 -15.78
CA ASP A 76 -7.90 -7.58 -14.38
C ASP A 76 -8.98 -6.49 -14.23
N LEU A 77 -10.11 -6.84 -13.62
CA LEU A 77 -11.16 -5.91 -13.24
C LEU A 77 -11.33 -5.98 -11.73
N LYS A 78 -11.29 -4.82 -11.08
CA LYS A 78 -11.44 -4.72 -9.62
C LYS A 78 -12.44 -3.64 -9.28
N VAL A 79 -13.38 -3.95 -8.40
CA VAL A 79 -14.28 -2.99 -7.79
C VAL A 79 -13.93 -2.92 -6.30
N ASN A 80 -13.65 -1.73 -5.81
CA ASN A 80 -13.40 -1.47 -4.40
C ASN A 80 -14.40 -0.42 -3.91
N TYR A 81 -15.13 -0.76 -2.87
CA TYR A 81 -16.02 0.16 -2.17
C TYR A 81 -15.59 0.27 -0.71
N GLN A 82 -15.45 1.50 -0.27
CA GLN A 82 -15.09 1.83 1.11
C GLN A 82 -16.05 2.89 1.63
N LYS A 83 -16.53 2.69 2.85
CA LYS A 83 -17.34 3.68 3.56
C LYS A 83 -16.90 3.73 5.00
N SER A 84 -16.61 4.94 5.47
CA SER A 84 -16.23 5.19 6.86
C SER A 84 -17.25 6.12 7.51
N ALA A 85 -17.54 5.90 8.78
CA ALA A 85 -18.35 6.79 9.60
C ALA A 85 -17.62 7.07 10.89
N PHE A 86 -17.61 8.33 11.31
CA PHE A 86 -16.99 8.76 12.55
C PHE A 86 -18.06 8.95 13.61
N GLY A 87 -17.79 8.48 14.84
CA GLY A 87 -18.72 8.60 15.97
C GLY A 87 -18.85 10.04 16.44
N ILE A 88 -20.06 10.40 16.86
CA ILE A 88 -20.41 11.75 17.30
C ILE A 88 -19.77 12.11 18.67
N ASP A 89 -19.39 11.10 19.46
CA ASP A 89 -18.81 11.27 20.80
C ASP A 89 -17.36 11.76 20.81
N SER A 90 -16.77 11.96 19.66
CA SER A 90 -15.47 12.62 19.55
C SER A 90 -15.64 14.11 19.79
N ILE A 91 -15.50 14.47 21.02
CA ILE A 91 -15.79 15.75 21.65
C ILE A 91 -14.93 16.89 21.10
N ASN A 92 -14.67 17.11 19.95
CA ASN A 92 -14.08 18.37 19.45
C ASN A 92 -14.36 18.54 17.97
N MET A 93 -15.63 18.57 17.63
CA MET A 93 -16.03 19.09 16.34
C MET A 93 -15.63 20.56 16.25
N VAL A 94 -14.85 20.91 15.26
CA VAL A 94 -14.90 22.26 14.70
C VAL A 94 -16.39 22.53 14.44
N ALA A 95 -16.96 23.48 15.16
CA ALA A 95 -18.38 23.76 15.17
C ALA A 95 -18.88 23.91 13.71
N GLY A 96 -19.69 22.96 13.26
CA GLY A 96 -20.34 23.01 11.95
C GLY A 96 -20.36 21.72 11.12
N ASP A 97 -19.59 20.69 11.45
CA ASP A 97 -19.55 19.48 10.62
C ASP A 97 -20.23 18.29 11.29
N THR A 98 -21.50 18.12 10.98
CA THR A 98 -22.30 16.99 11.43
C THR A 98 -21.98 15.78 10.56
N GLY A 99 -21.04 14.95 11.04
CA GLY A 99 -20.93 13.54 10.64
C GLY A 99 -20.77 13.26 9.14
N THR A 100 -19.72 13.78 8.51
CA THR A 100 -19.39 13.33 7.15
C THR A 100 -18.95 11.88 7.18
N SER A 101 -19.66 11.05 6.43
CA SER A 101 -19.30 9.64 6.19
C SER A 101 -18.63 9.53 4.83
N PRO A 102 -17.29 9.71 4.74
CA PRO A 102 -16.61 9.63 3.46
C PRO A 102 -16.77 8.22 2.87
N SER A 103 -17.07 8.16 1.58
CA SER A 103 -17.08 6.90 0.85
C SER A 103 -16.34 7.02 -0.48
N PHE A 104 -15.73 5.93 -0.88
CA PHE A 104 -14.99 5.79 -2.13
C PHE A 104 -15.55 4.60 -2.90
N LEU A 105 -15.80 4.80 -4.18
CA LEU A 105 -16.06 3.73 -5.13
C LEU A 105 -14.99 3.80 -6.22
N GLN A 106 -14.11 2.81 -6.24
CA GLN A 106 -13.08 2.68 -7.26
C GLN A 106 -13.41 1.50 -8.17
N VAL A 107 -13.35 1.74 -9.46
CA VAL A 107 -13.38 0.69 -10.49
C VAL A 107 -12.08 0.75 -11.26
N GLN A 108 -11.35 -0.36 -11.26
CA GLN A 108 -10.10 -0.53 -11.98
C GLN A 108 -10.30 -1.53 -13.12
N PHE A 109 -9.83 -1.17 -14.29
CA PHE A 109 -9.81 -2.02 -15.47
C PHE A 109 -8.40 -2.01 -16.06
N MET A 110 -7.77 -3.19 -16.14
CA MET A 110 -6.37 -3.32 -16.55
C MET A 110 -6.19 -4.41 -17.61
N PRO A 111 -6.44 -4.07 -18.89
CA PRO A 111 -6.09 -4.93 -20.02
C PRO A 111 -4.57 -4.90 -20.25
N LYS A 112 -3.98 -6.08 -20.47
CA LYS A 112 -2.55 -6.25 -20.74
C LYS A 112 -2.25 -7.45 -21.61
N ILE A 113 -1.23 -7.31 -22.45
CA ILE A 113 -0.67 -8.37 -23.26
C ILE A 113 0.69 -8.73 -22.66
N LYS A 114 0.96 -10.02 -22.54
CA LYS A 114 2.26 -10.56 -22.15
C LYS A 114 2.81 -11.36 -23.29
N SER A 115 4.03 -11.05 -23.71
CA SER A 115 4.69 -11.75 -24.80
C SER A 115 6.18 -11.88 -24.51
N ASN A 116 6.86 -12.64 -25.34
CA ASN A 116 8.30 -12.79 -25.27
C ASN A 116 8.94 -12.84 -26.65
N VAL A 117 10.09 -12.22 -26.76
CA VAL A 117 10.96 -12.31 -27.97
C VAL A 117 12.33 -12.80 -27.53
N GLY A 118 12.60 -14.06 -27.83
CA GLY A 118 13.83 -14.71 -27.36
C GLY A 118 13.90 -14.75 -25.83
N ARG A 119 14.87 -14.02 -25.26
CA ARG A 119 15.07 -13.92 -23.79
C ARG A 119 14.40 -12.71 -23.14
N LEU A 120 13.76 -11.87 -23.93
CA LEU A 120 13.04 -10.69 -23.46
C LEU A 120 11.59 -11.07 -23.22
N PHE A 121 11.14 -10.96 -21.98
CA PHE A 121 9.73 -11.03 -21.59
C PHE A 121 9.22 -9.62 -21.37
N PHE A 122 8.06 -9.29 -21.90
CA PHE A 122 7.48 -7.98 -21.69
C PHE A 122 5.97 -8.02 -21.48
N THR A 123 5.48 -7.01 -20.78
CA THR A 123 4.05 -6.75 -20.61
C THR A 123 3.77 -5.35 -21.13
N VAL A 124 2.72 -5.22 -21.91
CA VAL A 124 2.19 -3.94 -22.35
C VAL A 124 0.71 -3.87 -22.00
N GLY A 125 0.31 -2.85 -21.27
CA GLY A 125 -1.06 -2.67 -20.83
C GLY A 125 -1.35 -1.25 -20.39
N LEU A 126 -2.58 -1.07 -19.94
CA LEU A 126 -3.09 0.20 -19.42
C LEU A 126 -3.90 -0.09 -18.15
N ASN A 127 -3.65 0.65 -17.10
CA ASN A 127 -4.40 0.59 -15.86
C ASN A 127 -5.33 1.82 -15.76
N ILE A 128 -6.61 1.62 -16.00
CA ILE A 128 -7.64 2.66 -15.95
C ILE A 128 -8.36 2.57 -14.63
N ASN A 129 -8.39 3.66 -13.88
CA ASN A 129 -9.08 3.74 -12.60
C ASN A 129 -10.10 4.86 -12.62
N THR A 130 -11.33 4.56 -12.26
CA THR A 130 -12.35 5.54 -11.94
C THR A 130 -12.53 5.58 -10.44
N ASN A 131 -12.39 6.72 -9.82
CA ASN A 131 -12.60 6.90 -8.38
C ASN A 131 -13.68 7.95 -8.13
N SER A 132 -14.75 7.54 -7.47
CA SER A 132 -15.83 8.41 -7.04
C SER A 132 -15.77 8.59 -5.53
N GLU A 133 -15.55 9.80 -5.10
CA GLU A 133 -15.51 10.22 -3.70
C GLU A 133 -16.82 10.92 -3.36
N THR A 134 -17.49 10.50 -2.30
CA THR A 134 -18.63 11.22 -1.75
C THR A 134 -18.24 11.84 -0.42
N ARG A 135 -18.47 13.15 -0.31
CA ARG A 135 -18.24 13.97 0.91
C ARG A 135 -17.00 13.59 1.71
N THR A 136 -15.95 14.32 1.50
CA THR A 136 -14.76 14.35 2.36
C THR A 136 -14.65 15.74 2.97
N PHE A 137 -13.83 15.93 4.01
CA PHE A 137 -13.55 17.26 4.57
C PHE A 137 -13.01 18.24 3.53
N THR A 138 -12.25 17.75 2.55
CA THR A 138 -11.66 18.56 1.47
C THR A 138 -12.58 18.71 0.27
N ASN A 139 -13.61 17.87 0.15
CA ASN A 139 -14.56 17.89 -0.97
C ASN A 139 -15.99 17.56 -0.50
N PRO A 140 -16.72 18.55 0.06
CA PRO A 140 -18.06 18.34 0.61
C PRO A 140 -19.13 18.00 -0.45
N THR A 141 -18.85 18.22 -1.74
CA THR A 141 -19.80 17.95 -2.85
C THR A 141 -19.61 16.58 -3.49
N GLY A 142 -18.50 15.89 -3.16
CA GLY A 142 -18.10 14.67 -3.87
C GLY A 142 -17.49 14.95 -5.24
N LYS A 143 -16.67 14.02 -5.74
CA LYS A 143 -16.04 14.14 -7.06
C LYS A 143 -15.74 12.77 -7.66
N THR A 144 -15.95 12.65 -8.97
CA THR A 144 -15.49 11.49 -9.73
C THR A 144 -14.30 11.90 -10.60
N ARG A 145 -13.22 11.13 -10.55
CA ARG A 145 -12.01 11.32 -11.35
C ARG A 145 -11.66 10.03 -12.08
N VAL A 146 -11.07 10.16 -13.26
CA VAL A 146 -10.53 9.04 -14.02
C VAL A 146 -9.02 9.20 -14.11
N TYR A 147 -8.31 8.12 -13.84
CA TYR A 147 -6.86 8.05 -13.88
C TYR A 147 -6.43 7.02 -14.92
N PHE A 148 -5.37 7.32 -15.64
CA PHE A 148 -4.77 6.44 -16.61
C PHE A 148 -3.30 6.22 -16.23
N PHE A 149 -2.93 4.97 -16.03
CA PHE A 149 -1.56 4.60 -15.73
C PHE A 149 -1.04 3.62 -16.78
N PRO A 150 0.22 3.75 -17.21
CA PRO A 150 0.85 2.72 -18.01
C PRO A 150 1.03 1.43 -17.21
N GLU A 151 1.06 0.30 -17.91
CA GLU A 151 1.44 -1.00 -17.37
C GLU A 151 2.46 -1.60 -18.33
N LEU A 152 3.70 -1.08 -18.28
CA LEU A 152 4.80 -1.47 -19.14
C LEU A 152 5.88 -2.13 -18.27
N THR A 153 6.21 -3.38 -18.58
CA THR A 153 7.32 -4.08 -17.91
C THR A 153 8.15 -4.87 -18.90
N ALA A 154 9.45 -4.97 -18.65
CA ALA A 154 10.38 -5.77 -19.42
C ALA A 154 11.34 -6.51 -18.48
N ASP A 155 11.65 -7.75 -18.78
CA ASP A 155 12.60 -8.60 -18.07
C ASP A 155 13.44 -9.35 -19.11
N ILE A 156 14.76 -9.24 -19.05
CA ILE A 156 15.68 -9.88 -19.98
C ILE A 156 16.72 -10.73 -19.24
N ALA A 157 16.78 -12.00 -19.56
CA ALA A 157 17.84 -12.88 -19.08
C ALA A 157 19.15 -12.60 -19.84
N ILE A 158 20.05 -11.80 -19.26
CA ILE A 158 21.38 -11.48 -19.84
C ILE A 158 22.25 -12.74 -19.81
N VAL A 159 22.38 -13.34 -18.63
CA VAL A 159 23.03 -14.64 -18.46
C VAL A 159 22.02 -15.57 -17.79
N PRO A 160 21.57 -16.63 -18.50
CA PRO A 160 20.56 -17.54 -17.97
C PRO A 160 20.88 -18.04 -16.57
N SER A 161 19.91 -17.93 -15.67
CA SER A 161 19.98 -18.30 -14.25
C SER A 161 20.98 -17.52 -13.39
N VAL A 162 21.79 -16.62 -13.94
CA VAL A 162 22.83 -15.87 -13.21
C VAL A 162 22.49 -14.39 -13.12
N LEU A 163 22.06 -13.77 -14.23
CA LEU A 163 21.81 -12.34 -14.29
C LEU A 163 20.63 -12.03 -15.21
N ALA A 164 19.64 -11.36 -14.67
CA ALA A 164 18.56 -10.75 -15.42
C ALA A 164 18.48 -9.25 -15.10
N ALA A 165 18.21 -8.44 -16.11
CA ALA A 165 17.83 -7.05 -15.94
C ALA A 165 16.33 -6.89 -16.14
N TYR A 166 15.73 -5.95 -15.42
CA TYR A 166 14.32 -5.64 -15.59
C TYR A 166 14.06 -4.15 -15.46
N ALA A 167 13.01 -3.70 -16.10
CA ALA A 167 12.55 -2.31 -16.01
C ALA A 167 11.03 -2.27 -16.15
N GLY A 168 10.43 -1.17 -15.70
CA GLY A 168 9.01 -0.97 -15.89
C GLY A 168 8.58 0.46 -15.65
N TRP A 169 7.39 0.77 -16.18
CA TRP A 169 6.63 1.96 -15.90
C TRP A 169 5.21 1.55 -15.59
N THR A 170 4.81 1.72 -14.34
CA THR A 170 3.52 1.30 -13.81
C THR A 170 2.90 2.42 -12.96
N GLY A 171 1.62 2.32 -12.69
CA GLY A 171 1.00 3.22 -11.74
C GLY A 171 -0.21 2.60 -11.07
N SER A 172 -0.60 3.20 -9.97
CA SER A 172 -1.71 2.73 -9.15
C SER A 172 -2.45 3.87 -8.46
N LEU A 173 -3.71 3.60 -8.12
CA LEU A 173 -4.52 4.44 -7.28
C LEU A 173 -4.92 3.66 -6.04
N THR A 174 -4.68 4.22 -4.88
CA THR A 174 -5.02 3.62 -3.58
C THR A 174 -5.90 4.57 -2.79
N ASN A 175 -7.09 4.11 -2.39
CA ASN A 175 -7.92 4.83 -1.45
C ASN A 175 -7.36 4.59 -0.04
N ASN A 176 -6.97 5.67 0.64
CA ASN A 176 -6.56 5.58 2.02
C ASN A 176 -7.78 5.28 2.90
N SER A 177 -7.63 4.30 3.76
CA SER A 177 -8.66 3.85 4.70
C SER A 177 -8.21 4.09 6.13
N ILE A 178 -9.14 4.09 7.08
CA ILE A 178 -8.81 4.14 8.50
C ILE A 178 -7.85 2.99 8.83
N TRP A 179 -8.13 1.80 8.29
CA TRP A 179 -7.27 0.64 8.51
C TRP A 179 -5.87 0.80 7.93
N SER A 180 -5.73 1.30 6.70
CA SER A 180 -4.41 1.50 6.09
C SER A 180 -3.59 2.56 6.84
N LEU A 181 -4.20 3.70 7.15
CA LEU A 181 -3.54 4.78 7.88
C LEU A 181 -3.14 4.37 9.30
N LYS A 182 -4.02 3.62 9.99
CA LYS A 182 -3.73 3.08 11.31
C LYS A 182 -2.56 2.08 11.31
N ASN A 183 -2.44 1.26 10.27
CA ASN A 183 -1.33 0.32 10.17
C ASN A 183 0.03 1.02 9.99
N GLU A 184 0.04 2.20 9.39
CA GLU A 184 1.23 3.03 9.28
C GLU A 184 1.52 3.79 10.58
N ASN A 185 0.45 4.34 11.20
CA ASN A 185 0.54 5.04 12.48
C ASN A 185 -0.66 4.68 13.36
N SER A 186 -0.44 3.85 14.37
CA SER A 186 -1.49 3.38 15.31
C SER A 186 -2.11 4.50 16.15
N TYR A 187 -1.50 5.67 16.19
CA TYR A 187 -1.91 6.82 17.01
C TYR A 187 -2.64 7.89 16.20
N ILE A 188 -3.22 7.55 15.04
CA ILE A 188 -4.03 8.51 14.27
C ILE A 188 -5.29 8.93 15.03
N ASN A 189 -5.67 10.19 14.87
CA ASN A 189 -6.89 10.74 15.46
C ASN A 189 -8.15 10.09 14.88
N THR A 190 -9.25 10.19 15.63
CA THR A 190 -10.56 9.65 15.26
C THR A 190 -11.05 10.24 13.94
N PHE A 191 -10.96 11.57 13.81
CA PHE A 191 -11.27 12.28 12.57
C PHE A 191 -10.03 12.38 11.74
N THR A 192 -10.01 11.65 10.64
CA THR A 192 -8.88 11.65 9.73
C THR A 192 -9.36 12.00 8.34
N ASN A 193 -8.72 13.00 7.74
CA ASN A 193 -8.93 13.30 6.33
C ASN A 193 -8.47 12.10 5.50
N MET A 194 -9.34 11.60 4.62
CA MET A 194 -9.04 10.48 3.74
C MET A 194 -9.09 10.94 2.30
N GLN A 195 -8.01 10.75 1.58
CA GLN A 195 -7.88 11.02 0.16
C GLN A 195 -7.30 9.81 -0.57
N ALA A 196 -7.54 9.70 -1.86
CA ALA A 196 -6.87 8.71 -2.67
C ALA A 196 -5.44 9.19 -3.01
N THR A 197 -4.48 8.30 -2.88
CA THR A 197 -3.09 8.50 -3.30
C THR A 197 -2.90 7.88 -4.69
N SER A 198 -2.40 8.67 -5.63
CA SER A 198 -2.03 8.23 -6.97
C SER A 198 -0.52 8.11 -7.08
N GLU A 199 -0.02 7.04 -7.65
CA GLU A 199 1.40 6.80 -7.81
C GLU A 199 1.74 6.40 -9.25
N ASN A 200 2.67 7.12 -9.88
CA ASN A 200 3.35 6.72 -11.10
C ASN A 200 4.79 6.33 -10.76
N ARG A 201 5.21 5.16 -11.22
CA ARG A 201 6.49 4.55 -10.86
C ARG A 201 7.25 4.11 -12.09
N ILE A 202 8.45 4.64 -12.28
CA ILE A 202 9.44 4.14 -13.23
C ILE A 202 10.53 3.44 -12.43
N TYR A 203 10.91 2.24 -12.83
CA TYR A 203 11.94 1.49 -12.12
C TYR A 203 12.79 0.68 -13.07
N ALA A 204 14.03 0.43 -12.63
CA ALA A 204 14.93 -0.52 -13.28
C ALA A 204 15.75 -1.25 -12.22
N GLY A 205 16.15 -2.46 -12.54
CA GLY A 205 16.92 -3.27 -11.61
C GLY A 205 17.62 -4.46 -12.27
N VAL A 206 18.41 -5.12 -11.44
CA VAL A 206 19.09 -6.37 -11.77
C VAL A 206 18.84 -7.39 -10.69
N LYS A 207 18.60 -8.62 -11.07
CA LYS A 207 18.40 -9.75 -10.17
C LYS A 207 19.12 -10.97 -10.67
N GLY A 208 19.51 -11.84 -9.75
CA GLY A 208 20.22 -13.04 -10.19
C GLY A 208 20.73 -13.90 -9.06
N LYS A 209 21.64 -14.81 -9.43
CA LYS A 209 22.33 -15.72 -8.50
C LYS A 209 23.83 -15.49 -8.57
N ILE A 210 24.46 -15.25 -7.43
CA ILE A 210 25.92 -15.22 -7.29
C ILE A 210 26.43 -16.64 -7.19
N THR A 211 25.72 -17.48 -6.43
CA THR A 211 25.93 -18.92 -6.31
C THR A 211 24.59 -19.63 -6.38
N ASN A 212 24.58 -20.96 -6.36
CA ASN A 212 23.32 -21.73 -6.35
C ASN A 212 22.42 -21.38 -5.13
N ASN A 213 23.01 -20.90 -4.05
CA ASN A 213 22.36 -20.65 -2.79
C ASN A 213 22.25 -19.16 -2.44
N LEU A 214 22.88 -18.27 -3.22
CA LEU A 214 22.90 -16.84 -2.96
C LEU A 214 22.25 -16.09 -4.12
N VAL A 215 21.07 -15.51 -3.85
CA VAL A 215 20.32 -14.69 -4.80
C VAL A 215 20.36 -13.24 -4.38
N TYR A 216 20.26 -12.34 -5.34
CA TYR A 216 20.26 -10.90 -5.10
C TYR A 216 19.23 -10.19 -5.99
N ASN A 217 18.80 -9.02 -5.52
CA ASN A 217 17.98 -8.09 -6.28
C ASN A 217 18.38 -6.66 -5.92
N VAL A 218 18.68 -5.84 -6.92
CA VAL A 218 18.99 -4.41 -6.75
C VAL A 218 18.08 -3.61 -7.68
N GLN A 219 17.41 -2.60 -7.16
CA GLN A 219 16.44 -1.81 -7.91
C GLN A 219 16.56 -0.32 -7.56
N ALA A 220 16.46 0.51 -8.59
CA ALA A 220 16.21 1.95 -8.45
C ALA A 220 14.80 2.27 -8.96
N LYS A 221 14.11 3.18 -8.25
CA LYS A 221 12.76 3.64 -8.59
C LYS A 221 12.71 5.16 -8.56
N TYR A 222 11.93 5.72 -9.45
CA TYR A 222 11.48 7.08 -9.42
C TYR A 222 9.95 7.09 -9.37
N LEU A 223 9.39 7.72 -8.34
CA LEU A 223 7.96 7.76 -8.09
C LEU A 223 7.48 9.21 -8.14
N LEU A 224 6.37 9.42 -8.85
CA LEU A 224 5.56 10.62 -8.78
C LEU A 224 4.30 10.25 -7.99
N VAL A 225 4.13 10.86 -6.84
CA VAL A 225 3.05 10.56 -5.90
C VAL A 225 2.19 11.79 -5.72
N ASP A 226 0.92 11.70 -6.08
CA ASP A 226 -0.06 12.75 -5.78
C ASP A 226 -0.83 12.34 -4.52
N ASN A 227 -1.02 13.30 -3.62
CA ASN A 227 -1.65 13.10 -2.31
C ASN A 227 -0.96 11.98 -1.50
N MET A 228 0.33 12.07 -1.28
CA MET A 228 1.05 11.21 -0.34
C MET A 228 0.59 11.50 1.08
N ALA A 229 0.14 10.47 1.80
CA ALA A 229 -0.28 10.62 3.20
C ALA A 229 0.95 10.81 4.10
N LEU A 230 0.91 11.86 4.90
CA LEU A 230 1.94 12.21 5.88
C LEU A 230 1.27 12.35 7.26
N PHE A 231 2.01 12.08 8.32
CA PHE A 231 1.51 12.16 9.68
C PHE A 231 2.15 13.34 10.41
N TYR A 232 1.33 14.10 11.14
CA TYR A 232 1.82 15.19 11.97
C TYR A 232 1.02 15.31 13.26
N ARG A 233 1.64 15.82 14.30
CA ARG A 233 0.96 16.15 15.55
C ARG A 233 0.49 17.58 15.47
N SER A 234 -0.84 17.80 15.45
CA SER A 234 -1.41 19.15 15.42
C SER A 234 -1.30 19.80 16.80
N PRO A 235 -0.82 21.05 16.91
CA PRO A 235 -0.82 21.78 18.17
C PRO A 235 -2.22 22.24 18.56
N LEU A 236 -3.14 22.30 17.60
CA LEU A 236 -4.53 22.76 17.81
C LEU A 236 -5.44 21.64 18.31
N THR A 237 -5.02 20.37 18.17
CA THR A 237 -5.71 19.27 18.84
C THR A 237 -5.44 19.39 20.32
N TYR A 238 -6.43 19.86 21.04
CA TYR A 238 -6.46 20.11 22.47
C TYR A 238 -5.49 19.24 23.28
N ALA A 239 -4.99 19.77 24.39
CA ALA A 239 -3.98 19.15 25.26
C ALA A 239 -4.23 17.69 25.66
N SER A 240 -5.41 17.15 25.36
CA SER A 240 -5.81 15.77 25.62
C SER A 240 -5.58 14.79 24.48
N SER A 241 -5.39 15.22 23.21
CA SER A 241 -5.20 14.26 22.13
C SER A 241 -3.72 14.05 21.82
N LYS A 242 -3.20 12.91 22.21
CA LYS A 242 -1.86 12.45 21.85
C LYS A 242 -1.80 11.88 20.43
N GLY A 243 -2.84 12.11 19.60
CA GLY A 243 -3.00 11.53 18.29
C GLY A 243 -2.30 12.31 17.17
N PHE A 244 -2.15 11.64 16.05
CA PHE A 244 -1.64 12.22 14.80
C PHE A 244 -2.78 12.50 13.84
N GLU A 245 -2.65 13.58 13.10
CA GLU A 245 -3.51 13.90 11.96
C GLU A 245 -2.81 13.50 10.65
N VAL A 246 -3.60 13.34 9.60
CA VAL A 246 -3.10 13.02 8.26
C VAL A 246 -3.22 14.26 7.40
N LEU A 247 -2.09 14.65 6.82
CA LEU A 247 -2.04 15.65 5.77
C LEU A 247 -1.58 14.99 4.46
N TYR A 248 -1.86 15.64 3.35
CA TYR A 248 -1.52 15.12 2.03
C TYR A 248 -0.67 16.14 1.27
N ASP A 249 0.36 15.63 0.58
CA ASP A 249 1.19 16.44 -0.31
C ASP A 249 1.62 15.63 -1.52
N ASP A 250 1.95 16.34 -2.60
CA ASP A 250 2.55 15.72 -3.75
C ASP A 250 4.05 15.55 -3.52
N ALA A 251 4.60 14.44 -3.96
CA ALA A 251 5.99 14.08 -3.75
C ALA A 251 6.65 13.48 -5.00
N GLN A 252 7.93 13.78 -5.17
CA GLN A 252 8.83 13.03 -6.03
C GLN A 252 9.76 12.21 -5.14
N VAL A 253 9.81 10.90 -5.36
CA VAL A 253 10.60 10.01 -4.52
C VAL A 253 11.61 9.24 -5.37
N ILE A 254 12.88 9.29 -4.98
CA ILE A 254 13.93 8.41 -5.51
C ILE A 254 14.16 7.32 -4.48
N SER A 255 13.98 6.06 -4.87
CA SER A 255 14.10 4.90 -3.99
C SER A 255 15.18 3.96 -4.53
N LEU A 256 16.12 3.57 -3.68
CA LEU A 256 17.11 2.55 -3.93
C LEU A 256 16.80 1.35 -3.02
N PHE A 257 16.72 0.19 -3.61
CA PHE A 257 16.45 -1.05 -2.88
C PHE A 257 17.49 -2.11 -3.22
N GLY A 258 17.95 -2.82 -2.23
CA GLY A 258 18.82 -3.98 -2.37
C GLY A 258 18.40 -5.11 -1.43
N GLU A 259 18.42 -6.33 -1.93
CA GLU A 259 18.12 -7.54 -1.17
C GLU A 259 19.09 -8.64 -1.55
N VAL A 260 19.52 -9.40 -0.55
CA VAL A 260 20.32 -10.60 -0.71
C VAL A 260 19.72 -11.72 0.13
N LYS A 261 19.49 -12.88 -0.47
CA LYS A 261 18.98 -14.07 0.23
C LYS A 261 19.95 -15.22 0.08
N LEU A 262 20.33 -15.79 1.20
CA LEU A 262 21.17 -16.99 1.31
C LEU A 262 20.32 -18.16 1.81
N GLU A 263 20.28 -19.23 1.03
CA GLU A 263 19.69 -20.52 1.41
C GLU A 263 20.81 -21.48 1.77
N THR A 264 20.84 -21.98 3.01
CA THR A 264 21.90 -22.87 3.44
C THR A 264 21.45 -24.34 3.43
N SER A 265 22.43 -25.26 3.37
CA SER A 265 22.13 -26.70 3.44
C SER A 265 21.65 -27.20 4.80
N ILE A 266 21.75 -26.37 5.84
CA ILE A 266 21.33 -26.69 7.23
C ILE A 266 19.91 -26.22 7.55
N ALA A 267 19.07 -26.05 6.54
CA ALA A 267 17.70 -25.57 6.69
C ALA A 267 17.59 -24.16 7.32
N LEU A 268 18.62 -23.33 7.10
CA LEU A 268 18.67 -21.93 7.52
C LEU A 268 18.62 -21.03 6.28
N ASP A 269 17.62 -20.18 6.22
CA ASP A 269 17.49 -19.12 5.22
C ASP A 269 17.77 -17.78 5.88
N ILE A 270 18.62 -16.96 5.27
CA ILE A 270 18.92 -15.60 5.73
C ILE A 270 18.66 -14.64 4.59
N ALA A 271 17.84 -13.63 4.81
CA ALA A 271 17.63 -12.53 3.88
C ALA A 271 18.03 -11.21 4.55
N GLY A 272 18.81 -10.41 3.84
CA GLY A 272 19.11 -9.02 4.22
C GLY A 272 18.55 -8.06 3.20
N PHE A 273 17.99 -6.93 3.64
CA PHE A 273 17.50 -5.89 2.76
C PHE A 273 17.98 -4.50 3.20
N PHE A 274 18.04 -3.62 2.24
CA PHE A 274 18.35 -2.21 2.39
C PHE A 274 17.42 -1.41 1.48
N GLN A 275 16.83 -0.33 2.00
CA GLN A 275 16.04 0.61 1.23
C GLN A 275 16.39 2.03 1.66
N TYR A 276 16.67 2.88 0.69
CA TYR A 276 16.90 4.31 0.88
C TYR A 276 15.92 5.09 0.01
N ASP A 277 15.14 5.97 0.63
CA ASP A 277 14.14 6.82 -0.02
C ASP A 277 14.52 8.30 0.19
N SER A 278 14.64 9.04 -0.92
CA SER A 278 14.83 10.50 -0.92
C SER A 278 13.54 11.15 -1.39
N TYR A 279 12.98 12.01 -0.54
CA TYR A 279 11.70 12.66 -0.76
C TYR A 279 11.91 14.12 -1.14
N ASN A 280 11.28 14.58 -2.23
CA ASN A 280 11.15 15.98 -2.61
C ASN A 280 9.66 16.33 -2.60
N MET A 281 9.24 17.02 -1.54
CA MET A 281 7.84 17.40 -1.30
C MET A 281 7.53 18.70 -2.05
N LYS A 282 6.27 18.88 -2.45
CA LYS A 282 5.83 20.04 -3.22
C LYS A 282 5.56 21.26 -2.34
N ASN A 283 4.84 21.07 -1.24
CA ASN A 283 4.37 22.16 -0.39
C ASN A 283 5.06 22.17 0.98
N TYR A 284 5.52 21.03 1.47
CA TYR A 284 6.18 20.89 2.76
C TYR A 284 7.69 20.73 2.61
N ALA A 285 8.44 21.16 3.62
CA ALA A 285 9.92 21.08 3.60
C ALA A 285 10.42 19.63 3.71
N HIS A 286 9.65 18.76 4.38
CA HIS A 286 10.03 17.37 4.68
C HIS A 286 8.86 16.40 4.52
N ALA A 287 9.16 15.14 4.23
CA ALA A 287 8.22 14.03 4.30
C ALA A 287 8.07 13.61 5.77
N TYR A 288 7.19 14.28 6.51
CA TYR A 288 7.05 14.08 7.95
C TYR A 288 6.72 12.64 8.31
N HIS A 289 7.44 12.12 9.32
CA HIS A 289 7.37 10.75 9.82
C HIS A 289 7.70 9.64 8.79
N MET A 290 8.18 10.01 7.60
CA MET A 290 8.69 9.05 6.62
C MET A 290 10.20 8.85 6.82
N PRO A 291 10.68 7.62 7.08
CA PRO A 291 12.10 7.37 7.24
C PRO A 291 12.79 7.30 5.87
N ASN A 292 13.97 7.90 5.77
CA ASN A 292 14.79 7.83 4.56
C ASN A 292 15.50 6.48 4.43
N LEU A 293 15.76 5.79 5.54
CA LEU A 293 16.50 4.53 5.56
C LEU A 293 15.71 3.43 6.27
N LYS A 294 15.60 2.28 5.63
CA LYS A 294 15.09 1.04 6.21
C LYS A 294 16.06 -0.08 5.86
N THR A 295 16.49 -0.85 6.83
CA THR A 295 17.31 -2.03 6.60
C THR A 295 16.95 -3.12 7.59
N GLY A 296 17.20 -4.37 7.23
CA GLY A 296 16.88 -5.46 8.14
C GLY A 296 17.45 -6.80 7.70
N ILE A 297 17.38 -7.75 8.62
CA ILE A 297 17.78 -9.13 8.41
C ILE A 297 16.63 -10.03 8.88
N ILE A 298 16.26 -10.97 8.04
CA ILE A 298 15.28 -12.01 8.36
C ILE A 298 16.03 -13.35 8.31
N ALA A 299 15.98 -14.10 9.39
CA ALA A 299 16.54 -15.44 9.46
C ALA A 299 15.43 -16.45 9.78
N THR A 300 15.31 -17.49 8.97
CA THR A 300 14.35 -18.57 9.15
C THR A 300 15.10 -19.90 9.27
N TYR A 301 14.92 -20.55 10.39
CA TYR A 301 15.51 -21.86 10.66
C TYR A 301 14.41 -22.93 10.74
N ASN A 302 14.52 -23.95 9.91
CA ASN A 302 13.61 -25.09 9.89
C ASN A 302 14.24 -26.29 10.57
N TRP A 303 13.91 -26.48 11.85
CA TRP A 303 14.44 -27.60 12.62
C TRP A 303 13.75 -28.91 12.28
N LYS A 304 14.40 -29.73 11.46
CA LYS A 304 13.95 -31.10 11.09
C LYS A 304 12.51 -31.13 10.57
N GLU A 305 12.06 -30.09 9.88
CA GLU A 305 10.68 -29.96 9.36
C GLU A 305 9.58 -30.02 10.44
N LYS A 306 9.96 -29.87 11.71
CA LYS A 306 9.03 -29.94 12.85
C LYS A 306 8.77 -28.58 13.49
N ILE A 307 9.79 -27.74 13.54
CA ILE A 307 9.70 -26.41 14.14
C ILE A 307 10.35 -25.42 13.19
N VAL A 308 9.62 -24.36 12.86
CA VAL A 308 10.13 -23.24 12.08
C VAL A 308 10.28 -22.05 13.02
N LEU A 309 11.53 -21.55 13.15
CA LEU A 309 11.84 -20.34 13.91
C LEU A 309 12.18 -19.22 12.93
N THR A 310 11.44 -18.12 12.98
CA THR A 310 11.72 -16.93 12.18
C THR A 310 12.06 -15.77 13.11
N THR A 311 13.20 -15.12 12.85
CA THR A 311 13.64 -13.92 13.56
C THR A 311 13.76 -12.78 12.56
N ASN A 312 13.26 -11.60 12.92
CA ASN A 312 13.32 -10.40 12.10
C ASN A 312 13.95 -9.27 12.92
N PHE A 313 15.03 -8.70 12.40
CA PHE A 313 15.65 -7.48 12.90
C PHE A 313 15.47 -6.39 11.84
N ALA A 314 14.88 -5.26 12.23
CA ALA A 314 14.72 -4.11 11.34
C ALA A 314 15.27 -2.86 12.01
N TYR A 315 16.00 -2.06 11.24
CA TYR A 315 16.40 -0.71 11.60
C TYR A 315 15.67 0.27 10.71
N VAL A 316 15.07 1.26 11.34
CA VAL A 316 14.38 2.37 10.69
C VAL A 316 15.13 3.65 11.06
N GLY A 317 15.59 4.38 10.06
CA GLY A 317 16.33 5.62 10.23
C GLY A 317 15.50 6.75 10.83
N GLU A 318 16.12 7.90 10.93
CA GLU A 318 15.52 9.12 11.48
C GLU A 318 14.26 9.52 10.71
N ARG A 319 13.33 10.11 11.44
CA ARG A 319 12.09 10.67 10.92
C ARG A 319 11.99 12.13 11.36
N THR A 320 11.73 13.01 10.43
CA THR A 320 11.51 14.42 10.74
C THR A 320 10.09 14.60 11.27
N ALA A 321 9.95 15.20 12.44
CA ALA A 321 8.66 15.63 12.95
C ALA A 321 8.28 17.00 12.34
N PHE A 322 7.00 17.30 12.30
CA PHE A 322 6.52 18.63 11.97
C PHE A 322 6.84 19.55 13.16
N ASP A 323 7.63 20.57 12.92
CA ASP A 323 7.95 21.61 13.90
C ASP A 323 7.10 22.85 13.60
N HIS A 324 6.60 23.50 14.65
CA HIS A 324 5.65 24.63 14.58
C HIS A 324 6.34 25.94 14.81
#